data_257ba2edfa030656fba9365d375c6ca7
#
_entry.id   257ba2edfa030656fba9365d375c6ca7
#
_cell.length_a   1.000
_cell.length_b   1.000
_cell.length_c   1.000
_cell.angle_alpha   90.00
_cell.angle_beta   90.00
_cell.angle_gamma   90.00
#
_symmetry.space_group_name_H-M   'P 1'
#
loop_
_entity.id
_entity.type
_entity.pdbx_description
1 polymer ?
#
loop_
_entity_poly.entity_id
_entity_poly.type
_entity_poly.pdbx_seq_one_letter_code
_entity_poly.pdbx_strand_id
1 'polypeptide(L)'
;MEELEELLKQYNIAHLADIKLAPWSEQYCETPFPKYWQITYQIMSNISPNKRVIEIGCGQGDVTTIFCHLGFTKVTSYEKDPLLVINAKRRLKDLFGRKDVISQGEYPVRCHTECDVLVLVNCVYDELVNTKVGYKKLLKDYYKHAGCPQYFIMEVIDSSYIIEDKVFPEHLRLSRKDVVEMFPNCLIQSWQTYIYPQNKKSKTLYLIVKK
;
A
#
# COMPACT_ATOMS: atom_id res chain seq x y z
N MET A 1 -14.99 0.89 -9.99
CA MET A 1 -14.17 -0.17 -9.40
C MET A 1 -14.13 -1.38 -10.33
N GLU A 2 -15.25 -1.95 -10.68
CA GLU A 2 -15.36 -3.12 -11.58
C GLU A 2 -14.66 -2.91 -12.95
N GLU A 3 -14.78 -1.73 -13.53
CA GLU A 3 -14.08 -1.37 -14.77
C GLU A 3 -12.54 -1.47 -14.61
N LEU A 4 -11.99 -0.99 -13.49
CA LEU A 4 -10.55 -1.08 -13.24
C LEU A 4 -10.13 -2.52 -12.91
N GLU A 5 -10.95 -3.29 -12.21
CA GLU A 5 -10.69 -4.72 -11.95
C GLU A 5 -10.59 -5.49 -13.26
N GLU A 6 -11.54 -5.30 -14.18
CA GLU A 6 -11.54 -5.99 -15.47
C GLU A 6 -10.35 -5.55 -16.35
N LEU A 7 -10.06 -4.24 -16.38
CA LEU A 7 -8.92 -3.70 -17.13
C LEU A 7 -7.58 -4.31 -16.66
N LEU A 8 -7.35 -4.36 -15.35
CA LEU A 8 -6.14 -4.94 -14.77
C LEU A 8 -6.04 -6.44 -14.99
N LYS A 9 -7.13 -7.16 -14.80
CA LYS A 9 -7.20 -8.60 -15.03
C LYS A 9 -6.85 -8.94 -16.47
N GLN A 10 -7.46 -8.27 -17.43
CA GLN A 10 -7.16 -8.46 -18.86
C GLN A 10 -5.71 -8.17 -19.18
N TYR A 11 -5.16 -7.06 -18.66
CA TYR A 11 -3.76 -6.73 -18.84
C TYR A 11 -2.83 -7.82 -18.28
N ASN A 12 -3.05 -8.25 -17.05
CA ASN A 12 -2.23 -9.27 -16.41
C ASN A 12 -2.26 -10.59 -17.18
N ILE A 13 -3.44 -11.06 -17.57
CA ILE A 13 -3.60 -12.30 -18.34
C ILE A 13 -2.89 -12.20 -19.70
N ALA A 14 -3.02 -11.07 -20.39
CA ALA A 14 -2.38 -10.86 -21.69
C ALA A 14 -0.84 -10.83 -21.63
N HIS A 15 -0.29 -10.47 -20.48
CA HIS A 15 1.17 -10.31 -20.29
C HIS A 15 1.82 -11.34 -19.37
N LEU A 16 1.09 -12.42 -18.99
CA LEU A 16 1.62 -13.47 -18.12
C LEU A 16 2.93 -14.09 -18.63
N ALA A 17 3.09 -14.21 -19.96
CA ALA A 17 4.31 -14.76 -20.56
C ALA A 17 5.48 -13.76 -20.56
N ASP A 18 5.19 -12.46 -20.60
CA ASP A 18 6.18 -11.40 -20.75
C ASP A 18 6.64 -10.81 -19.42
N ILE A 19 5.72 -10.79 -18.44
CA ILE A 19 5.93 -10.18 -17.14
C ILE A 19 5.90 -11.28 -16.10
N LYS A 20 7.03 -11.55 -15.48
CA LYS A 20 7.04 -12.40 -14.28
C LYS A 20 6.27 -11.66 -13.17
N LEU A 21 5.02 -12.05 -12.96
CA LEU A 21 4.23 -11.51 -11.87
C LEU A 21 4.85 -11.93 -10.53
N ALA A 22 4.93 -10.99 -9.62
CA ALA A 22 5.22 -11.32 -8.24
C ALA A 22 4.03 -12.13 -7.66
N PRO A 23 4.26 -13.09 -6.75
CA PRO A 23 3.19 -13.96 -6.23
C PRO A 23 1.98 -13.20 -5.69
N TRP A 24 2.20 -12.02 -5.10
CA TRP A 24 1.10 -11.18 -4.62
C TRP A 24 0.33 -10.46 -5.73
N SER A 25 0.91 -10.33 -6.94
CA SER A 25 0.23 -9.73 -8.11
C SER A 25 -0.58 -10.77 -8.89
N GLU A 26 -0.34 -12.07 -8.73
CA GLU A 26 -1.12 -13.12 -9.37
C GLU A 26 -2.60 -13.08 -8.97
N GLN A 27 -2.90 -12.64 -7.75
CA GLN A 27 -4.27 -12.47 -7.26
C GLN A 27 -5.09 -11.43 -8.06
N TYR A 28 -4.45 -10.60 -8.89
CA TYR A 28 -5.13 -9.66 -9.78
C TYR A 28 -5.38 -10.22 -11.20
N CYS A 29 -5.19 -11.51 -11.39
CA CYS A 29 -5.63 -12.24 -12.58
C CYS A 29 -7.06 -12.78 -12.44
N GLU A 30 -7.64 -12.74 -11.25
CA GLU A 30 -8.97 -13.23 -10.93
C GLU A 30 -9.76 -12.18 -10.13
N THR A 31 -11.09 -12.23 -10.24
CA THR A 31 -12.00 -11.39 -9.44
C THR A 31 -12.73 -12.23 -8.41
N PRO A 32 -13.10 -11.68 -7.22
CA PRO A 32 -12.89 -10.30 -6.79
C PRO A 32 -11.43 -10.03 -6.38
N PHE A 33 -10.97 -8.81 -6.60
CA PHE A 33 -9.64 -8.37 -6.18
C PHE A 33 -9.48 -8.38 -4.64
N PRO A 34 -8.25 -8.35 -4.12
CA PRO A 34 -7.99 -8.38 -2.69
C PRO A 34 -8.73 -7.29 -1.94
N LYS A 35 -9.24 -7.61 -0.75
CA LYS A 35 -10.06 -6.69 0.03
C LYS A 35 -9.35 -5.38 0.39
N TYR A 36 -8.04 -5.41 0.65
CA TYR A 36 -7.27 -4.19 0.90
C TYR A 36 -7.25 -3.26 -0.32
N TRP A 37 -7.20 -3.80 -1.53
CA TRP A 37 -7.26 -3.04 -2.77
C TRP A 37 -8.64 -2.38 -2.95
N GLN A 38 -9.71 -3.15 -2.76
CA GLN A 38 -11.09 -2.64 -2.87
C GLN A 38 -11.36 -1.51 -1.85
N ILE A 39 -10.92 -1.69 -0.59
CA ILE A 39 -11.08 -0.68 0.45
C ILE A 39 -10.24 0.56 0.13
N THR A 40 -9.00 0.38 -0.36
CA THR A 40 -8.16 1.50 -0.80
C THR A 40 -8.84 2.28 -1.93
N TYR A 41 -9.43 1.59 -2.91
CA TYR A 41 -10.22 2.23 -3.97
C TYR A 41 -11.38 3.05 -3.39
N GLN A 42 -12.17 2.47 -2.47
CA GLN A 42 -13.30 3.16 -1.83
C GLN A 42 -12.85 4.40 -1.05
N ILE A 43 -11.75 4.32 -0.32
CA ILE A 43 -11.19 5.47 0.41
C ILE A 43 -10.76 6.55 -0.59
N MET A 44 -9.96 6.18 -1.59
CA MET A 44 -9.40 7.12 -2.54
C MET A 44 -10.46 7.79 -3.43
N SER A 45 -11.55 7.11 -3.75
CA SER A 45 -12.68 7.69 -4.50
C SER A 45 -13.40 8.83 -3.76
N ASN A 46 -13.22 8.94 -2.44
CA ASN A 46 -13.75 10.04 -1.61
C ASN A 46 -12.72 11.16 -1.35
N ILE A 47 -11.52 11.06 -1.90
CA ILE A 47 -10.46 12.07 -1.77
C ILE A 47 -10.33 12.83 -3.10
N SER A 48 -10.21 14.15 -3.04
CA SER A 48 -10.04 14.97 -4.24
C SER A 48 -8.81 14.56 -5.05
N PRO A 49 -8.91 14.34 -6.38
CA PRO A 49 -7.81 13.93 -7.24
C PRO A 49 -6.70 15.00 -7.40
N ASN A 50 -6.93 16.23 -6.92
CA ASN A 50 -5.92 17.29 -6.88
C ASN A 50 -4.91 17.11 -5.73
N LYS A 51 -5.18 16.20 -4.80
CA LYS A 51 -4.31 15.90 -3.68
C LYS A 51 -3.05 15.18 -4.13
N ARG A 52 -1.93 15.48 -3.45
CA ARG A 52 -0.65 14.80 -3.68
C ARG A 52 -0.63 13.47 -2.94
N VAL A 53 -0.36 12.40 -3.66
CA VAL A 53 -0.27 11.03 -3.14
C VAL A 53 1.18 10.56 -3.16
N ILE A 54 1.64 10.01 -2.05
CA ILE A 54 2.86 9.19 -1.99
C ILE A 54 2.47 7.77 -1.61
N GLU A 55 2.95 6.81 -2.39
CA GLU A 55 2.84 5.38 -2.09
C GLU A 55 4.22 4.80 -1.83
N ILE A 56 4.33 3.96 -0.79
CA ILE A 56 5.55 3.27 -0.39
C ILE A 56 5.42 1.79 -0.71
N GLY A 57 6.42 1.23 -1.43
CA GLY A 57 6.45 -0.18 -1.77
C GLY A 57 5.36 -0.57 -2.77
N CYS A 58 5.29 0.15 -3.90
CA CYS A 58 4.21 -0.05 -4.87
C CYS A 58 4.28 -1.39 -5.63
N GLY A 59 5.38 -2.13 -5.51
CA GLY A 59 5.56 -3.39 -6.22
C GLY A 59 5.41 -3.20 -7.73
N GLN A 60 4.55 -3.97 -8.34
CA GLN A 60 4.21 -3.85 -9.77
C GLN A 60 3.13 -2.78 -10.05
N GLY A 61 2.82 -1.91 -9.08
CA GLY A 61 1.90 -0.80 -9.24
C GLY A 61 0.42 -1.17 -9.13
N ASP A 62 0.11 -2.29 -8.46
CA ASP A 62 -1.27 -2.78 -8.33
C ASP A 62 -2.19 -1.74 -7.64
N VAL A 63 -1.73 -1.11 -6.57
CA VAL A 63 -2.47 -0.04 -5.87
C VAL A 63 -2.32 1.31 -6.60
N THR A 64 -1.16 1.57 -7.23
CA THR A 64 -0.93 2.79 -8.03
C THR A 64 -1.96 2.96 -9.14
N THR A 65 -2.45 1.85 -9.72
CA THR A 65 -3.49 1.88 -10.77
C THR A 65 -4.78 2.55 -10.29
N ILE A 66 -5.12 2.43 -9.00
CA ILE A 66 -6.27 3.11 -8.40
C ILE A 66 -6.15 4.63 -8.55
N PHE A 67 -4.98 5.18 -8.23
CA PHE A 67 -4.74 6.62 -8.28
C PHE A 67 -4.82 7.15 -9.72
N CYS A 68 -4.21 6.40 -10.66
CA CYS A 68 -4.26 6.77 -12.08
C CYS A 68 -5.70 6.71 -12.63
N HIS A 69 -6.44 5.66 -12.32
CA HIS A 69 -7.84 5.49 -12.75
C HIS A 69 -8.77 6.57 -12.18
N LEU A 70 -8.57 6.95 -10.92
CA LEU A 70 -9.34 8.01 -10.26
C LEU A 70 -8.89 9.44 -10.64
N GLY A 71 -7.92 9.57 -11.55
CA GLY A 71 -7.50 10.86 -12.09
C GLY A 71 -6.57 11.68 -11.20
N PHE A 72 -5.89 11.07 -10.22
CA PHE A 72 -4.88 11.77 -9.43
C PHE A 72 -3.69 12.15 -10.32
N THR A 73 -3.41 13.45 -10.41
CA THR A 73 -2.34 13.98 -11.25
C THR A 73 -0.98 14.06 -10.55
N LYS A 74 -0.98 14.16 -9.22
CA LYS A 74 0.21 14.34 -8.38
C LYS A 74 0.50 13.07 -7.58
N VAL A 75 0.98 12.03 -8.25
CA VAL A 75 1.29 10.72 -7.66
C VAL A 75 2.78 10.45 -7.74
N THR A 76 3.36 9.94 -6.66
CA THR A 76 4.70 9.37 -6.63
C THR A 76 4.65 8.05 -5.85
N SER A 77 4.87 6.95 -6.54
CA SER A 77 4.93 5.61 -5.95
C SER A 77 6.37 5.11 -5.95
N TYR A 78 6.89 4.77 -4.78
CA TYR A 78 8.27 4.30 -4.60
C TYR A 78 8.33 2.79 -4.58
N GLU A 79 9.32 2.23 -5.29
CA GLU A 79 9.69 0.82 -5.26
C GLU A 79 11.21 0.69 -5.32
N LYS A 80 11.79 -0.15 -4.47
CA LYS A 80 13.25 -0.35 -4.43
C LYS A 80 13.74 -1.38 -5.45
N ASP A 81 12.94 -2.40 -5.76
CA ASP A 81 13.29 -3.44 -6.71
C ASP A 81 13.23 -2.92 -8.15
N PRO A 82 14.36 -2.89 -8.88
CA PRO A 82 14.40 -2.35 -10.25
C PRO A 82 13.53 -3.14 -11.23
N LEU A 83 13.35 -4.45 -11.04
CA LEU A 83 12.52 -5.27 -11.92
C LEU A 83 11.04 -4.94 -11.72
N LEU A 84 10.59 -4.80 -10.49
CA LEU A 84 9.22 -4.38 -10.18
C LEU A 84 8.93 -2.98 -10.70
N VAL A 85 9.91 -2.06 -10.59
CA VAL A 85 9.81 -0.71 -11.17
C VAL A 85 9.61 -0.73 -12.69
N ILE A 86 10.38 -1.56 -13.41
CA ILE A 86 10.25 -1.70 -14.87
C ILE A 86 8.83 -2.18 -15.23
N ASN A 87 8.35 -3.22 -14.56
CA ASN A 87 7.04 -3.80 -14.79
C ASN A 87 5.92 -2.80 -14.47
N ALA A 88 6.02 -2.09 -13.34
CA ALA A 88 5.05 -1.06 -12.94
C ALA A 88 5.01 0.08 -13.97
N LYS A 89 6.15 0.61 -14.40
CA LYS A 89 6.24 1.67 -15.42
C LYS A 89 5.62 1.24 -16.75
N ARG A 90 5.89 0.00 -17.21
CA ARG A 90 5.29 -0.55 -18.43
C ARG A 90 3.76 -0.60 -18.29
N ARG A 91 3.25 -1.23 -17.24
CA ARG A 91 1.81 -1.36 -16.98
C ARG A 91 1.10 0.00 -16.96
N LEU A 92 1.61 0.94 -16.16
CA LEU A 92 0.97 2.25 -16.03
C LEU A 92 1.05 3.08 -17.32
N LYS A 93 2.13 2.92 -18.10
CA LYS A 93 2.22 3.52 -19.43
C LYS A 93 1.16 2.95 -20.37
N ASP A 94 1.04 1.62 -20.41
CA ASP A 94 0.15 0.93 -21.34
C ASP A 94 -1.33 1.19 -21.00
N LEU A 95 -1.69 1.18 -19.72
CA LEU A 95 -3.07 1.37 -19.26
C LEU A 95 -3.50 2.84 -19.17
N PHE A 96 -2.61 3.74 -18.77
CA PHE A 96 -2.97 5.13 -18.42
C PHE A 96 -2.08 6.19 -19.09
N GLY A 97 -1.11 5.80 -19.89
CA GLY A 97 -0.12 6.73 -20.46
C GLY A 97 0.86 7.30 -19.40
N ARG A 98 0.88 6.78 -18.18
CA ARG A 98 1.54 7.35 -17.00
C ARG A 98 2.70 6.47 -16.49
N LYS A 99 3.92 6.67 -16.99
CA LYS A 99 5.14 6.06 -16.44
C LYS A 99 5.87 6.93 -15.41
N ASP A 100 5.53 8.19 -15.36
CA ASP A 100 6.13 9.25 -14.54
C ASP A 100 5.83 9.10 -13.05
N VAL A 101 4.79 8.36 -12.71
CA VAL A 101 4.32 8.18 -11.32
C VAL A 101 5.17 7.19 -10.50
N ILE A 102 5.99 6.34 -11.15
CA ILE A 102 6.83 5.36 -10.47
C ILE A 102 8.26 5.88 -10.34
N SER A 103 8.76 5.92 -9.11
CA SER A 103 10.13 6.28 -8.76
C SER A 103 10.87 5.09 -8.16
N GLN A 104 12.04 4.77 -8.72
CA GLN A 104 12.91 3.78 -8.11
C GLN A 104 13.59 4.38 -6.88
N GLY A 105 13.43 3.72 -5.74
CA GLY A 105 14.08 4.13 -4.50
C GLY A 105 13.42 3.54 -3.28
N GLU A 106 14.15 3.60 -2.18
CA GLU A 106 13.67 3.21 -0.86
C GLU A 106 13.20 4.46 -0.10
N TYR A 107 12.01 4.40 0.45
CA TYR A 107 11.48 5.49 1.28
C TYR A 107 11.97 5.33 2.74
N PRO A 108 12.35 6.42 3.46
CA PRO A 108 12.28 7.81 3.03
C PRO A 108 13.41 8.21 2.07
N VAL A 109 13.06 8.96 1.03
CA VAL A 109 14.04 9.52 0.10
C VAL A 109 14.83 10.67 0.73
N ARG A 110 16.01 11.00 0.18
CA ARG A 110 16.88 12.06 0.74
C ARG A 110 16.22 13.45 0.77
N CYS A 111 15.37 13.73 -0.23
CA CYS A 111 14.66 15.00 -0.29
C CYS A 111 13.34 14.87 0.46
N HIS A 112 13.05 15.84 1.33
CA HIS A 112 11.77 15.92 2.02
C HIS A 112 10.64 16.11 1.01
N THR A 113 9.66 15.24 1.02
CA THR A 113 8.52 15.29 0.09
C THR A 113 7.24 15.31 0.89
N GLU A 114 6.57 16.46 0.94
CA GLU A 114 5.26 16.55 1.58
C GLU A 114 4.18 15.98 0.67
N CYS A 115 3.18 15.33 1.26
CA CYS A 115 1.99 14.86 0.56
C CYS A 115 0.73 15.12 1.38
N ASP A 116 -0.43 15.01 0.73
CA ASP A 116 -1.75 15.05 1.38
C ASP A 116 -2.19 13.65 1.81
N VAL A 117 -1.78 12.64 1.04
CA VAL A 117 -2.14 11.23 1.24
C VAL A 117 -0.88 10.38 1.19
N LEU A 118 -0.61 9.67 2.28
CA LEU A 118 0.42 8.64 2.34
C LEU A 118 -0.24 7.26 2.28
N VAL A 119 0.28 6.38 1.44
CA VAL A 119 -0.25 5.02 1.25
C VAL A 119 0.85 4.00 1.49
N LEU A 120 0.55 3.01 2.33
CA LEU A 120 1.44 1.93 2.72
C LEU A 120 0.61 0.66 2.88
N VAL A 121 0.44 -0.07 1.77
CA VAL A 121 -0.47 -1.21 1.68
C VAL A 121 0.27 -2.42 1.16
N ASN A 122 0.12 -3.54 1.85
CA ASN A 122 0.76 -4.81 1.54
C ASN A 122 2.30 -4.74 1.40
N CYS A 123 2.94 -3.86 2.16
CA CYS A 123 4.38 -3.63 2.12
C CYS A 123 4.96 -3.31 3.50
N VAL A 124 6.28 -3.05 3.55
CA VAL A 124 7.03 -2.69 4.78
C VAL A 124 6.97 -3.78 5.85
N TYR A 125 7.42 -4.95 5.45
CA TYR A 125 7.83 -6.01 6.37
C TYR A 125 9.37 -5.99 6.40
N ASP A 126 9.92 -4.92 7.00
CA ASP A 126 11.34 -4.59 6.93
C ASP A 126 12.17 -5.56 7.79
N GLU A 127 13.10 -6.25 7.16
CA GLU A 127 14.05 -7.15 7.83
C GLU A 127 15.03 -6.41 8.76
N LEU A 128 15.21 -5.10 8.57
CA LEU A 128 16.08 -4.27 9.41
C LEU A 128 15.46 -3.93 10.76
N VAL A 129 14.16 -4.13 10.91
CA VAL A 129 13.43 -3.88 12.16
C VAL A 129 13.22 -5.20 12.90
N ASN A 130 13.77 -5.29 14.10
CA ASN A 130 13.72 -6.50 14.93
C ASN A 130 12.94 -6.34 16.25
N THR A 131 12.32 -5.19 16.46
CA THR A 131 11.51 -4.91 17.65
C THR A 131 10.22 -4.18 17.30
N LYS A 132 9.17 -4.42 18.07
CA LYS A 132 7.88 -3.71 17.91
C LYS A 132 8.01 -2.20 18.10
N VAL A 133 8.85 -1.76 19.00
CA VAL A 133 9.14 -0.34 19.23
C VAL A 133 9.81 0.27 18.01
N GLY A 134 10.79 -0.44 17.43
CA GLY A 134 11.46 -0.04 16.18
C GLY A 134 10.48 0.05 15.02
N TYR A 135 9.57 -0.92 14.88
CA TYR A 135 8.56 -0.92 13.83
C TYR A 135 7.55 0.26 13.98
N LYS A 136 7.05 0.49 15.19
CA LYS A 136 6.20 1.67 15.49
C LYS A 136 6.93 2.98 15.18
N LYS A 137 8.23 3.05 15.48
CA LYS A 137 9.05 4.23 15.16
C LYS A 137 9.18 4.42 13.66
N LEU A 138 9.50 3.37 12.90
CA LEU A 138 9.62 3.40 11.43
C LEU A 138 8.35 3.97 10.77
N LEU A 139 7.18 3.45 11.14
CA LEU A 139 5.90 3.93 10.59
C LEU A 139 5.63 5.41 10.92
N LYS A 140 5.97 5.84 12.14
CA LYS A 140 5.88 7.25 12.54
C LYS A 140 6.87 8.14 11.79
N ASP A 141 8.07 7.64 11.54
CA ASP A 141 9.10 8.38 10.79
C ASP A 141 8.68 8.55 9.33
N TYR A 142 8.07 7.53 8.70
CA TYR A 142 7.46 7.66 7.38
C TYR A 142 6.38 8.74 7.34
N TYR A 143 5.46 8.72 8.30
CA TYR A 143 4.41 9.72 8.41
C TYR A 143 4.96 11.15 8.57
N LYS A 144 5.98 11.32 9.43
CA LYS A 144 6.64 12.62 9.64
C LYS A 144 7.41 13.08 8.41
N HIS A 145 8.13 12.16 7.74
CA HIS A 145 8.88 12.49 6.53
C HIS A 145 7.97 12.94 5.40
N ALA A 146 6.76 12.40 5.33
CA ALA A 146 5.72 12.82 4.38
C ALA A 146 5.02 14.14 4.75
N GLY A 147 5.50 14.89 5.76
CA GLY A 147 4.91 16.16 6.19
C GLY A 147 3.69 16.02 7.10
N CYS A 148 3.51 14.86 7.75
CA CYS A 148 2.32 14.57 8.55
C CYS A 148 1.04 14.73 7.74
N PRO A 149 0.84 13.95 6.67
CA PRO A 149 -0.25 14.09 5.71
C PRO A 149 -1.63 14.06 6.37
N GLN A 150 -2.61 14.65 5.69
CA GLN A 150 -4.00 14.65 6.16
C GLN A 150 -4.56 13.23 6.23
N TYR A 151 -4.19 12.37 5.27
CA TYR A 151 -4.65 10.98 5.18
C TYR A 151 -3.45 10.04 5.17
N PHE A 152 -3.48 9.03 6.03
CA PHE A 152 -2.53 7.93 5.99
C PHE A 152 -3.31 6.62 5.88
N ILE A 153 -3.16 5.92 4.76
CA ILE A 153 -3.73 4.60 4.51
C ILE A 153 -2.63 3.58 4.75
N MET A 154 -2.81 2.73 5.76
CA MET A 154 -1.77 1.80 6.20
C MET A 154 -2.36 0.41 6.46
N GLU A 155 -1.83 -0.62 5.81
CA GLU A 155 -2.14 -2.00 6.13
C GLU A 155 -1.04 -2.60 7.01
N VAL A 156 -1.43 -3.26 8.09
CA VAL A 156 -0.50 -3.92 9.02
C VAL A 156 -0.91 -5.36 9.28
N ILE A 157 0.05 -6.18 9.72
CA ILE A 157 -0.24 -7.49 10.29
C ILE A 157 -0.93 -7.27 11.64
N ASP A 158 -2.09 -7.87 11.82
CA ASP A 158 -2.86 -7.73 13.05
C ASP A 158 -2.24 -8.53 14.19
N SER A 159 -2.26 -7.98 15.40
CA SER A 159 -1.74 -8.65 16.61
C SER A 159 -2.49 -9.93 16.98
N SER A 160 -3.67 -10.16 16.42
CA SER A 160 -4.40 -11.42 16.56
C SER A 160 -3.84 -12.56 15.69
N TYR A 161 -2.87 -12.26 14.80
CA TYR A 161 -2.16 -13.28 14.06
C TYR A 161 -1.26 -14.08 15.01
N ILE A 162 -1.59 -15.34 15.21
CA ILE A 162 -0.95 -16.21 16.23
C ILE A 162 0.02 -17.24 15.65
N ILE A 163 0.09 -17.34 14.30
CA ILE A 163 0.97 -18.32 13.66
C ILE A 163 2.42 -17.87 13.82
N GLU A 164 3.26 -18.78 14.30
CA GLU A 164 4.71 -18.57 14.34
C GLU A 164 5.29 -18.88 12.97
N ASP A 165 5.60 -17.84 12.21
CA ASP A 165 6.29 -17.97 10.94
C ASP A 165 7.32 -16.84 10.75
N LYS A 166 8.23 -17.05 9.79
CA LYS A 166 9.25 -16.04 9.45
C LYS A 166 8.71 -14.91 8.58
N VAL A 167 7.52 -15.09 7.99
CA VAL A 167 6.94 -14.13 7.05
C VAL A 167 6.32 -12.95 7.80
N PHE A 168 5.64 -13.25 8.93
CA PHE A 168 4.99 -12.25 9.76
C PHE A 168 5.43 -12.34 11.23
N PRO A 169 6.70 -12.01 11.52
CA PRO A 169 7.24 -12.11 12.86
C PRO A 169 6.47 -11.22 13.85
N GLU A 170 6.45 -11.61 15.13
CA GLU A 170 5.63 -10.98 16.17
C GLU A 170 5.85 -9.46 16.28
N HIS A 171 7.08 -9.02 16.12
CA HIS A 171 7.42 -7.60 16.25
C HIS A 171 6.80 -6.70 15.17
N LEU A 172 6.36 -7.26 14.04
CA LEU A 172 5.63 -6.53 12.98
C LEU A 172 4.10 -6.50 13.20
N ARG A 173 3.59 -7.19 14.23
CA ARG A 173 2.16 -7.31 14.49
C ARG A 173 1.68 -6.15 15.35
N LEU A 174 0.70 -5.40 14.84
CA LEU A 174 0.14 -4.25 15.54
C LEU A 174 -1.33 -4.47 15.90
N SER A 175 -1.69 -4.08 17.11
CA SER A 175 -3.07 -3.99 17.56
C SER A 175 -3.66 -2.61 17.19
N ARG A 176 -5.01 -2.49 17.22
CA ARG A 176 -5.66 -1.19 17.13
C ARG A 176 -5.15 -0.20 18.20
N LYS A 177 -4.85 -0.69 19.42
CA LYS A 177 -4.28 0.12 20.50
C LYS A 177 -2.92 0.70 20.11
N ASP A 178 -2.05 -0.11 19.52
CA ASP A 178 -0.74 0.38 19.03
C ASP A 178 -0.90 1.51 18.00
N VAL A 179 -1.85 1.38 17.08
CA VAL A 179 -2.10 2.40 16.05
C VAL A 179 -2.65 3.69 16.67
N VAL A 180 -3.59 3.60 17.61
CA VAL A 180 -4.13 4.76 18.33
C VAL A 180 -3.04 5.47 19.13
N GLU A 181 -2.15 4.73 19.79
CA GLU A 181 -1.01 5.31 20.52
C GLU A 181 0.00 6.01 19.60
N MET A 182 0.21 5.49 18.39
CA MET A 182 1.09 6.13 17.40
C MET A 182 0.51 7.46 16.88
N PHE A 183 -0.81 7.57 16.74
CA PHE A 183 -1.51 8.70 16.13
C PHE A 183 -2.64 9.25 17.02
N PRO A 184 -2.33 9.77 18.23
CA PRO A 184 -3.34 10.09 19.25
C PRO A 184 -4.29 11.23 18.85
N ASN A 185 -3.86 12.12 17.95
CA ASN A 185 -4.66 13.28 17.51
C ASN A 185 -5.34 13.04 16.16
N CYS A 186 -5.52 11.77 15.76
CA CYS A 186 -6.14 11.42 14.49
C CYS A 186 -7.47 10.68 14.70
N LEU A 187 -8.35 10.76 13.71
CA LEU A 187 -9.48 9.84 13.58
C LEU A 187 -8.98 8.58 12.93
N ILE A 188 -9.37 7.41 13.46
CA ILE A 188 -8.89 6.11 12.98
C ILE A 188 -10.07 5.22 12.66
N GLN A 189 -10.19 4.86 11.38
CA GLN A 189 -11.08 3.82 10.88
C GLN A 189 -10.26 2.58 10.53
N SER A 190 -10.87 1.41 10.55
CA SER A 190 -10.17 0.16 10.27
C SER A 190 -11.06 -0.90 9.64
N TRP A 191 -10.48 -1.70 8.76
CA TRP A 191 -11.11 -2.82 8.08
C TRP A 191 -10.19 -4.02 8.10
N GLN A 192 -10.76 -5.19 8.36
CA GLN A 192 -10.04 -6.45 8.21
C GLN A 192 -9.90 -6.77 6.72
N THR A 193 -8.67 -7.03 6.27
CA THR A 193 -8.35 -7.21 4.84
C THR A 193 -8.00 -8.64 4.46
N TYR A 194 -7.46 -9.41 5.39
CA TYR A 194 -7.09 -10.80 5.14
C TYR A 194 -7.33 -11.65 6.39
N ILE A 195 -7.79 -12.91 6.19
CA ILE A 195 -8.05 -13.88 7.25
C ILE A 195 -7.35 -15.18 6.90
N TYR A 196 -6.41 -15.60 7.71
CA TYR A 196 -5.83 -16.94 7.62
C TYR A 196 -6.81 -17.98 8.19
N PRO A 197 -6.78 -19.24 7.71
CA PRO A 197 -7.69 -20.28 8.17
C PRO A 197 -7.64 -20.51 9.69
N GLN A 198 -6.47 -20.36 10.28
CA GLN A 198 -6.21 -20.59 11.71
C GLN A 198 -6.38 -19.33 12.58
N ASN A 199 -6.69 -18.19 11.95
CA ASN A 199 -6.75 -16.90 12.63
C ASN A 199 -7.93 -16.08 12.09
N LYS A 200 -8.70 -15.47 12.99
CA LYS A 200 -9.86 -14.63 12.59
C LYS A 200 -9.46 -13.32 11.92
N LYS A 201 -8.26 -12.81 12.27
CA LYS A 201 -7.69 -11.60 11.69
C LYS A 201 -6.21 -11.83 11.45
N SER A 202 -5.71 -11.41 10.31
CA SER A 202 -4.27 -11.45 10.06
C SER A 202 -3.72 -10.16 9.49
N LYS A 203 -4.52 -9.40 8.75
CA LYS A 203 -4.18 -8.05 8.29
C LYS A 203 -5.34 -7.10 8.50
N THR A 204 -5.01 -5.87 8.87
CA THR A 204 -5.97 -4.78 9.07
C THR A 204 -5.47 -3.53 8.36
N LEU A 205 -6.32 -2.97 7.51
CA LEU A 205 -6.09 -1.68 6.88
C LEU A 205 -6.68 -0.59 7.78
N TYR A 206 -5.91 0.46 8.01
CA TYR A 206 -6.28 1.65 8.75
C TYR A 206 -6.32 2.87 7.85
N LEU A 207 -7.35 3.68 7.98
CA LEU A 207 -7.39 5.07 7.52
C LEU A 207 -7.20 5.96 8.74
N ILE A 208 -6.10 6.71 8.74
CA ILE A 208 -5.71 7.64 9.79
C ILE A 208 -5.89 9.04 9.22
N VAL A 209 -6.81 9.81 9.79
CA VAL A 209 -7.15 11.17 9.33
C VAL A 209 -6.74 12.17 10.39
N LYS A 210 -5.84 13.08 10.03
CA LYS A 210 -5.40 14.17 10.89
C LYS A 210 -6.59 15.12 11.15
N LYS A 211 -6.83 15.43 12.42
CA LYS A 211 -7.84 16.42 12.85
C LYS A 211 -7.41 17.83 12.55
#